data_0819b0def6d1bf6bedb37d52a40d155b
#
_entry.id   0819b0def6d1bf6bedb37d52a40d155b
#
_cell.length_a   1.000
_cell.length_b   1.000
_cell.length_c   1.000
_cell.angle_alpha   90.00
_cell.angle_beta   90.00
_cell.angle_gamma   90.00
#
_symmetry.space_group_name_H-M   'P 1'
#
loop_
_entity.id
_entity.type
_entity.pdbx_description
1 polymer ?
#
loop_
_entity_poly.entity_id
_entity_poly.type
_entity_poly.pdbx_seq_one_letter_code
_entity_poly.pdbx_strand_id
1 'polypeptide(L)'
;SPDDPAYQAFYRGAQTERDRAYHQGTVWPWLLGLYADAVAAVEGPDAAKEEMMPVLAALSAHLRTEGCIGQIGEVFDGDAPHRPGGAPAQAWSVSEVLRVAKMASP
;
A
#
# COMPACT_ATOMS: atom_id res chain seq x y z
N SER A 1 10.06 -2.67 -9.81
CA SER A 1 11.06 -1.63 -9.45
C SER A 1 10.99 -0.49 -10.46
N PRO A 2 11.17 0.78 -10.03
CA PRO A 2 11.27 1.92 -10.96
C PRO A 2 12.37 1.77 -12.02
N ASP A 3 13.38 0.97 -11.76
CA ASP A 3 14.48 0.69 -12.70
C ASP A 3 14.11 -0.36 -13.76
N ASP A 4 12.97 -1.01 -13.65
CA ASP A 4 12.50 -1.99 -14.63
C ASP A 4 11.93 -1.25 -15.86
N PRO A 5 12.36 -1.56 -17.09
CA PRO A 5 11.83 -0.91 -18.29
C PRO A 5 10.33 -1.16 -18.53
N ALA A 6 9.75 -2.16 -17.88
CA ALA A 6 8.31 -2.43 -17.91
C ALA A 6 7.52 -1.66 -16.84
N TYR A 7 8.17 -0.92 -15.96
CA TYR A 7 7.54 -0.19 -14.87
C TYR A 7 6.51 0.83 -15.36
N GLN A 8 5.31 0.77 -14.79
CA GLN A 8 4.20 1.66 -15.08
C GLN A 8 3.78 2.38 -13.80
N ALA A 9 4.28 3.58 -13.60
CA ALA A 9 4.13 4.33 -12.35
C ALA A 9 2.67 4.66 -11.97
N PHE A 10 1.78 4.77 -12.97
CA PHE A 10 0.45 5.33 -12.76
C PHE A 10 -0.66 4.38 -13.23
N TYR A 11 -1.60 4.08 -12.33
CA TYR A 11 -2.80 3.29 -12.60
C TYR A 11 -3.93 4.19 -13.12
N ARG A 12 -3.87 4.56 -14.40
CA ARG A 12 -4.83 5.48 -15.04
C ARG A 12 -4.94 5.26 -16.56
N GLY A 13 -5.87 5.99 -17.19
CA GLY A 13 -6.12 5.90 -18.62
C GLY A 13 -7.20 4.88 -18.97
N ALA A 14 -7.19 4.37 -20.19
CA ALA A 14 -8.09 3.34 -20.67
C ALA A 14 -7.84 2.00 -19.95
N GLN A 15 -8.78 1.05 -20.07
CA GLN A 15 -8.66 -0.25 -19.39
C GLN A 15 -7.33 -0.95 -19.70
N THR A 16 -6.93 -1.00 -20.96
CA THR A 16 -5.68 -1.66 -21.38
C THR A 16 -4.43 -1.01 -20.73
N GLU A 17 -4.44 0.29 -20.50
CA GLU A 17 -3.34 1.00 -19.85
C GLU A 17 -3.30 0.65 -18.36
N ARG A 18 -4.47 0.64 -17.70
CA ARG A 18 -4.58 0.21 -16.29
C ARG A 18 -4.18 -1.24 -16.10
N ASP A 19 -4.62 -2.15 -16.98
CA ASP A 19 -4.27 -3.56 -16.92
C ASP A 19 -2.76 -3.78 -17.03
N ARG A 20 -2.07 -3.00 -17.86
CA ARG A 20 -0.60 -3.04 -17.95
C ARG A 20 0.09 -2.56 -16.68
N ALA A 21 -0.46 -1.55 -16.01
CA ALA A 21 0.11 -1.01 -14.77
C ALA A 21 -0.16 -1.90 -13.57
N TYR A 22 -1.23 -2.69 -13.57
CA TYR A 22 -1.84 -3.35 -12.43
C TYR A 22 -0.87 -4.24 -11.62
N HIS A 23 0.08 -4.89 -12.32
CA HIS A 23 1.16 -5.68 -11.70
C HIS A 23 2.57 -5.23 -12.09
N GLN A 24 2.70 -4.05 -12.71
CA GLN A 24 3.98 -3.55 -13.20
C GLN A 24 4.42 -2.21 -12.56
N GLY A 25 3.71 -1.76 -11.54
CA GLY A 25 4.07 -0.50 -10.89
C GLY A 25 3.19 -0.11 -9.73
N THR A 26 1.94 -0.54 -9.70
CA THR A 26 1.02 -0.22 -8.62
C THR A 26 1.50 -0.79 -7.28
N VAL A 27 1.27 -0.01 -6.22
CA VAL A 27 1.48 -0.43 -4.84
C VAL A 27 0.21 -1.09 -4.31
N TRP A 28 0.35 -2.26 -3.72
CA TRP A 28 -0.74 -3.05 -3.16
C TRP A 28 -0.67 -3.05 -1.63
N PRO A 29 -1.60 -2.40 -0.93
CA PRO A 29 -1.54 -2.27 0.53
C PRO A 29 -1.59 -3.59 1.29
N TRP A 30 -2.23 -4.63 0.74
CA TRP A 30 -2.30 -5.94 1.41
C TRP A 30 -0.92 -6.61 1.57
N LEU A 31 0.05 -6.26 0.73
CA LEU A 31 1.42 -6.77 0.84
C LEU A 31 2.15 -6.22 2.07
N LEU A 32 1.65 -5.12 2.65
CA LEU A 32 2.27 -4.50 3.82
C LEU A 32 2.40 -5.48 4.99
N GLY A 33 1.40 -6.34 5.18
CA GLY A 33 1.45 -7.34 6.23
C GLY A 33 2.57 -8.36 6.07
N LEU A 34 2.74 -8.87 4.85
CA LEU A 34 3.83 -9.81 4.53
C LEU A 34 5.20 -9.14 4.67
N TYR A 35 5.30 -7.89 4.23
CA TYR A 35 6.53 -7.12 4.37
C TYR A 35 6.90 -6.89 5.85
N ALA A 36 5.94 -6.46 6.66
CA ALA A 36 6.15 -6.28 8.10
C ALA A 36 6.59 -7.58 8.81
N ASP A 37 5.97 -8.70 8.45
CA ASP A 37 6.36 -10.02 8.99
C ASP A 37 7.80 -10.39 8.57
N ALA A 38 8.18 -10.12 7.33
CA ALA A 38 9.53 -10.39 6.83
C ALA A 38 10.57 -9.53 7.56
N VAL A 39 10.34 -8.25 7.73
CA VAL A 39 11.23 -7.36 8.51
C VAL A 39 11.34 -7.84 9.95
N ALA A 40 10.21 -8.17 10.59
CA ALA A 40 10.22 -8.68 11.97
C ALA A 40 11.00 -9.99 12.11
N ALA A 41 10.93 -10.86 11.12
CA ALA A 41 11.67 -12.14 11.14
C ALA A 41 13.18 -11.97 10.94
N VAL A 42 13.61 -10.98 10.14
CA VAL A 42 15.03 -10.76 9.80
C VAL A 42 15.70 -9.81 10.77
N GLU A 43 15.05 -8.71 11.13
CA GLU A 43 15.62 -7.59 11.88
C GLU A 43 15.03 -7.43 13.29
N GLY A 44 13.96 -8.15 13.56
CA GLY A 44 13.27 -8.12 14.85
C GLY A 44 12.02 -7.23 14.86
N PRO A 45 11.16 -7.42 15.87
CA PRO A 45 9.86 -6.74 15.94
C PRO A 45 9.96 -5.22 16.12
N ASP A 46 10.98 -4.73 16.81
CA ASP A 46 11.18 -3.29 17.01
C ASP A 46 11.55 -2.58 15.70
N ALA A 47 12.41 -3.19 14.88
CA ALA A 47 12.75 -2.68 13.56
C ALA A 47 11.52 -2.65 12.63
N ALA A 48 10.73 -3.73 12.64
CA ALA A 48 9.49 -3.76 11.87
C ALA A 48 8.51 -2.66 12.29
N LYS A 49 8.38 -2.41 13.58
CA LYS A 49 7.54 -1.34 14.11
C LYS A 49 8.03 0.03 13.61
N GLU A 50 9.33 0.31 13.75
CA GLU A 50 9.92 1.58 13.33
C GLU A 50 9.72 1.83 11.83
N GLU A 51 9.93 0.81 11.02
CA GLU A 51 9.77 0.90 9.56
C GLU A 51 8.32 1.07 9.12
N MET A 52 7.36 0.47 9.82
CA MET A 52 5.95 0.58 9.47
C MET A 52 5.31 1.90 9.90
N MET A 53 5.83 2.59 10.90
CA MET A 53 5.23 3.82 11.42
C MET A 53 4.97 4.91 10.36
N PRO A 54 5.92 5.28 9.48
CA PRO A 54 5.67 6.29 8.44
C PRO A 54 4.61 5.84 7.43
N VAL A 55 4.59 4.56 7.07
CA VAL A 55 3.59 4.00 6.14
C VAL A 55 2.20 4.04 6.77
N LEU A 56 2.08 3.64 8.03
CA LEU A 56 0.82 3.71 8.78
C LEU A 56 0.31 5.15 8.94
N ALA A 57 1.21 6.11 9.13
CA ALA A 57 0.85 7.52 9.20
C ALA A 57 0.26 8.02 7.86
N ALA A 58 0.87 7.66 6.74
CA ALA A 58 0.37 7.99 5.39
C ALA A 58 -1.00 7.35 5.13
N LEU A 59 -1.17 6.06 5.43
CA LEU A 59 -2.44 5.36 5.27
C LEU A 59 -3.52 5.89 6.21
N SER A 60 -3.16 6.31 7.42
CA SER A 60 -4.08 6.99 8.34
C SER A 60 -4.56 8.35 7.81
N ALA A 61 -3.72 9.07 7.10
CA ALA A 61 -4.13 10.30 6.40
C ALA A 61 -5.09 9.97 5.25
N HIS A 62 -4.73 8.99 4.41
CA HIS A 62 -5.60 8.50 3.32
C HIS A 62 -7.00 8.12 3.82
N LEU A 63 -7.11 7.35 4.91
CA LEU A 63 -8.39 6.96 5.54
C LEU A 63 -9.32 8.15 5.84
N ARG A 64 -8.77 9.34 6.07
CA ARG A 64 -9.55 10.54 6.45
C ARG A 64 -9.83 11.48 5.31
N THR A 65 -9.06 11.44 4.23
CA THR A 65 -9.05 12.53 3.24
C THR A 65 -9.23 12.10 1.80
N GLU A 66 -9.08 10.80 1.49
CA GLU A 66 -9.05 10.32 0.11
C GLU A 66 -9.92 9.09 -0.10
N GLY A 67 -10.29 8.85 -1.36
CA GLY A 67 -11.02 7.68 -1.78
C GLY A 67 -12.35 7.50 -1.05
N CYS A 68 -12.63 6.30 -0.57
CA CYS A 68 -13.76 6.00 0.30
C CYS A 68 -13.34 6.23 1.76
N ILE A 69 -13.83 7.30 2.36
CA ILE A 69 -13.47 7.69 3.75
C ILE A 69 -13.69 6.53 4.72
N GLY A 70 -12.68 6.26 5.54
CA GLY A 70 -12.68 5.14 6.48
C GLY A 70 -12.32 3.79 5.86
N GLN A 71 -11.94 3.78 4.57
CA GLN A 71 -11.54 2.59 3.85
C GLN A 71 -10.15 2.77 3.21
N ILE A 72 -9.56 1.67 2.76
CA ILE A 72 -8.29 1.70 2.03
C ILE A 72 -8.52 1.15 0.63
N GLY A 73 -8.02 1.85 -0.38
CA GLY A 73 -8.12 1.47 -1.77
C GLY A 73 -7.39 0.16 -2.08
N GLU A 74 -7.70 -0.39 -3.24
CA GLU A 74 -7.10 -1.63 -3.73
C GLU A 74 -5.63 -1.45 -4.07
N VAL A 75 -5.31 -0.39 -4.81
CA VAL A 75 -3.95 -0.07 -5.27
C VAL A 75 -3.67 1.42 -5.12
N PHE A 76 -2.39 1.78 -5.20
CA PHE A 76 -1.93 3.15 -5.28
C PHE A 76 -0.95 3.29 -6.45
N ASP A 77 -0.82 4.48 -7.00
CA ASP A 77 0.23 4.78 -7.97
C ASP A 77 1.61 4.46 -7.39
N GLY A 78 2.51 3.92 -8.21
CA GLY A 78 3.87 3.60 -7.80
C GLY A 78 4.72 4.82 -7.49
N ASP A 79 4.48 5.93 -8.18
CA ASP A 79 5.17 7.20 -7.95
C ASP A 79 4.30 8.19 -7.17
N ALA A 80 4.98 9.10 -6.48
CA ALA A 80 4.32 10.18 -5.75
C ALA A 80 3.38 11.00 -6.67
N PRO A 81 2.24 11.43 -6.15
CA PRO A 81 1.79 11.43 -4.76
C PRO A 81 1.11 10.14 -4.29
N HIS A 82 1.28 9.01 -4.99
CA HIS A 82 0.69 7.70 -4.68
C HIS A 82 -0.83 7.75 -4.59
N ARG A 83 -1.48 8.25 -5.64
CA ARG A 83 -2.94 8.38 -5.68
C ARG A 83 -3.63 7.01 -5.62
N PRO A 84 -4.73 6.89 -4.86
CA PRO A 84 -5.49 5.65 -4.79
C PRO A 84 -6.18 5.34 -6.13
N GLY A 85 -6.28 4.05 -6.44
CA GLY A 85 -6.94 3.53 -7.63
C GLY A 85 -7.56 2.16 -7.39
N GLY A 86 -8.15 1.58 -8.44
CA GLY A 86 -8.85 0.31 -8.33
C GLY A 86 -10.15 0.43 -7.53
N ALA A 87 -10.53 -0.61 -6.80
CA ALA A 87 -11.67 -0.57 -5.90
C ALA A 87 -11.41 0.42 -4.75
N PRO A 88 -12.34 1.37 -4.48
CA PRO A 88 -12.13 2.41 -3.48
C PRO A 88 -12.13 1.90 -2.04
N ALA A 89 -12.62 0.68 -1.82
CA ALA A 89 -12.65 -0.02 -0.53
C ALA A 89 -12.30 -1.48 -0.77
N GLN A 90 -11.15 -1.93 -0.30
CA GLN A 90 -10.67 -3.29 -0.50
C GLN A 90 -10.42 -3.98 0.85
N ALA A 91 -11.15 -5.08 1.08
CA ALA A 91 -11.15 -5.75 2.38
C ALA A 91 -9.76 -6.23 2.83
N TRP A 92 -8.97 -6.83 1.94
CA TRP A 92 -7.62 -7.30 2.28
C TRP A 92 -6.64 -6.15 2.54
N SER A 93 -6.80 -5.00 1.87
CA SER A 93 -6.02 -3.80 2.19
C SER A 93 -6.32 -3.32 3.60
N VAL A 94 -7.60 -3.23 3.96
CA VAL A 94 -8.04 -2.81 5.31
C VAL A 94 -7.55 -3.79 6.37
N SER A 95 -7.73 -5.11 6.16
CA SER A 95 -7.37 -6.12 7.15
C SER A 95 -5.87 -6.16 7.42
N GLU A 96 -5.03 -6.09 6.39
CA GLU A 96 -3.58 -6.13 6.56
C GLU A 96 -3.04 -4.83 7.18
N VAL A 97 -3.54 -3.67 6.78
CA VAL A 97 -3.15 -2.41 7.42
C VAL A 97 -3.56 -2.38 8.89
N LEU A 98 -4.76 -2.88 9.24
CA LEU A 98 -5.21 -2.99 10.63
C LEU A 98 -4.31 -3.96 11.43
N ARG A 99 -3.94 -5.09 10.83
CA ARG A 99 -3.04 -6.07 11.45
C ARG A 99 -1.68 -5.47 11.77
N VAL A 100 -1.09 -4.76 10.81
CA VAL A 100 0.21 -4.07 10.99
C VAL A 100 0.09 -2.94 12.01
N ALA A 101 -0.98 -2.16 11.99
CA ALA A 101 -1.23 -1.13 12.99
C ALA A 101 -1.31 -1.71 14.41
N LYS A 102 -1.97 -2.86 14.57
CA LYS A 102 -2.02 -3.57 15.86
C LYS A 102 -0.65 -4.10 16.30
N MET A 103 0.13 -4.63 15.38
CA MET A 103 1.51 -5.07 15.65
C MET A 103 2.40 -3.90 16.10
N ALA A 104 2.26 -2.73 15.48
CA ALA A 104 3.05 -1.54 15.81
C ALA A 104 2.57 -0.79 17.07
N SER A 105 1.41 -1.12 17.60
CA SER A 105 0.88 -0.51 18.83
C SER A 105 1.67 -0.96 20.07
N PRO A 106 1.77 -0.08 21.07
CA PRO A 106 2.41 -0.43 22.34
C PRO A 106 1.67 -1.52 23.10
#